data_d5f4f2ac66434f4ecd9837199317267f
#
_entry.id   d5f4f2ac66434f4ecd9837199317267f
#
_cell.length_a   1.000
_cell.length_b   1.000
_cell.length_c   1.000
_cell.angle_alpha   90.00
_cell.angle_beta   90.00
_cell.angle_gamma   90.00
#
_symmetry.space_group_name_H-M   'P 1'
#
loop_
_entity.id
_entity.type
_entity.pdbx_description
1 polymer ?
#
loop_
_entity_poly.entity_id
_entity_poly.type
_entity_poly.pdbx_seq_one_letter_code
_entity_poly.pdbx_strand_id
1 'polypeptide(L)'
;MSTRLRQNWAFLNLLATASTKQRKALLETSSLQQFKTLLEVIYNVIHNRTVLPSDDYIRNLYKYRHLLRRLTKRRGRDKKSQVLKRHGFIQPLLKPLLPSLNNHVD
;
A
#
# COMPACT_ATOMS: atom_id res chain seq x y z
N MET A 1 5.04 11.31 9.85
CA MET A 1 4.27 10.87 8.66
C MET A 1 4.29 12.00 7.64
N SER A 2 4.43 11.68 6.36
CA SER A 2 4.47 12.70 5.30
C SER A 2 3.13 13.42 5.15
N THR A 3 3.17 14.63 4.61
CA THR A 3 1.96 15.41 4.31
C THR A 3 1.04 14.64 3.35
N ARG A 4 1.63 14.02 2.32
CA ARG A 4 0.88 13.22 1.34
C ARG A 4 0.14 12.07 2.03
N LEU A 5 0.80 11.38 2.95
CA LEU A 5 0.21 10.26 3.69
C LEU A 5 -0.99 10.71 4.53
N ARG A 6 -0.86 11.85 5.22
CA ARG A 6 -1.95 12.42 6.01
C ARG A 6 -3.16 12.80 5.14
N GLN A 7 -2.89 13.48 4.04
CA GLN A 7 -3.95 13.95 3.13
C GLN A 7 -4.74 12.80 2.51
N ASN A 8 -4.10 11.65 2.34
CA ASN A 8 -4.72 10.49 1.68
C ASN A 8 -4.98 9.33 2.65
N TRP A 9 -5.02 9.62 3.95
CA TRP A 9 -5.22 8.59 4.98
C TRP A 9 -6.56 7.88 4.82
N ALA A 10 -7.64 8.62 4.52
CA ALA A 10 -8.96 8.03 4.32
C ALA A 10 -8.98 7.07 3.14
N PHE A 11 -8.27 7.39 2.05
CA PHE A 11 -8.15 6.52 0.89
C PHE A 11 -7.46 5.21 1.26
N LEU A 12 -6.36 5.27 2.02
CA LEU A 12 -5.65 4.08 2.46
C LEU A 12 -6.52 3.20 3.36
N ASN A 13 -7.28 3.80 4.26
CA ASN A 13 -8.22 3.06 5.12
C ASN A 13 -9.30 2.37 4.30
N LEU A 14 -9.85 3.03 3.30
CA LEU A 14 -10.83 2.42 2.40
C LEU A 14 -10.23 1.22 1.66
N LEU A 15 -9.01 1.34 1.13
CA LEU A 15 -8.33 0.23 0.48
C LEU A 15 -8.13 -0.95 1.41
N ALA A 16 -7.77 -0.68 2.67
CA ALA A 16 -7.47 -1.71 3.65
C ALA A 16 -8.71 -2.51 4.06
N THR A 17 -9.90 -1.89 4.03
CA THR A 17 -11.13 -2.50 4.51
C THR A 17 -12.10 -2.90 3.40
N ALA A 18 -11.83 -2.50 2.16
CA ALA A 18 -12.72 -2.74 1.03
C ALA A 18 -12.71 -4.20 0.59
N SER A 19 -13.81 -4.65 -0.01
CA SER A 19 -13.85 -5.92 -0.72
C SER A 19 -12.94 -5.89 -1.95
N THR A 20 -12.66 -7.07 -2.53
CA THR A 20 -11.83 -7.15 -3.75
C THR A 20 -12.40 -6.29 -4.87
N LYS A 21 -13.71 -6.35 -5.07
CA LYS A 21 -14.40 -5.56 -6.10
C LYS A 21 -14.28 -4.07 -5.84
N GLN A 22 -14.48 -3.65 -4.59
CA GLN A 22 -14.36 -2.25 -4.19
C GLN A 22 -12.93 -1.74 -4.34
N ARG A 23 -11.93 -2.55 -3.98
CA ARG A 23 -10.52 -2.16 -4.14
C ARG A 23 -10.17 -1.92 -5.60
N LYS A 24 -10.63 -2.79 -6.49
CA LYS A 24 -10.42 -2.59 -7.93
C LYS A 24 -11.00 -1.27 -8.40
N ALA A 25 -12.23 -0.96 -8.00
CA ALA A 25 -12.87 0.30 -8.35
C ALA A 25 -12.12 1.51 -7.78
N LEU A 26 -11.69 1.44 -6.52
CA LEU A 26 -10.91 2.50 -5.88
C LEU A 26 -9.59 2.75 -6.61
N LEU A 27 -8.91 1.70 -7.02
CA LEU A 27 -7.64 1.82 -7.77
C LEU A 27 -7.87 2.43 -9.15
N GLU A 28 -8.95 2.04 -9.83
CA GLU A 28 -9.29 2.57 -11.16
C GLU A 28 -9.62 4.05 -11.13
N THR A 29 -10.29 4.50 -10.06
CA THR A 29 -10.76 5.88 -9.94
C THR A 29 -9.85 6.76 -9.09
N SER A 30 -8.74 6.21 -8.59
CA SER A 30 -7.83 6.95 -7.73
C SER A 30 -7.16 8.11 -8.48
N SER A 31 -6.98 9.22 -7.77
CA SER A 31 -6.20 10.35 -8.26
C SER A 31 -4.72 9.96 -8.32
N LEU A 32 -3.94 10.76 -9.04
CA LEU A 32 -2.49 10.58 -9.09
C LEU A 32 -1.88 10.65 -7.69
N GLN A 33 -2.35 11.57 -6.86
CA GLN A 33 -1.84 11.75 -5.50
C GLN A 33 -2.16 10.56 -4.61
N GLN A 34 -3.38 10.02 -4.71
CA GLN A 34 -3.77 8.81 -4.00
C GLN A 34 -2.91 7.61 -4.41
N PHE A 35 -2.71 7.45 -5.70
CA PHE A 35 -1.89 6.36 -6.24
C PHE A 35 -0.43 6.47 -5.79
N LYS A 36 0.14 7.66 -5.87
CA LYS A 36 1.51 7.93 -5.40
C LYS A 36 1.66 7.67 -3.91
N THR A 37 0.63 7.97 -3.12
CA THR A 37 0.65 7.72 -1.68
C THR A 37 0.72 6.23 -1.39
N LEU A 38 -0.07 5.42 -2.10
CA LEU A 38 -0.02 3.96 -1.96
C LEU A 38 1.37 3.44 -2.29
N LEU A 39 1.97 3.91 -3.38
CA LEU A 39 3.31 3.49 -3.77
C LEU A 39 4.37 3.93 -2.75
N GLU A 40 4.21 5.10 -2.14
CA GLU A 40 5.10 5.57 -1.06
C GLU A 40 5.07 4.62 0.14
N VAL A 41 3.88 4.18 0.55
CA VAL A 41 3.74 3.21 1.65
C VAL A 41 4.46 1.92 1.31
N ILE A 42 4.23 1.39 0.11
CA ILE A 42 4.87 0.15 -0.35
C ILE A 42 6.39 0.30 -0.38
N TYR A 43 6.88 1.40 -0.92
CA TYR A 43 8.31 1.70 -0.98
C TYR A 43 8.94 1.72 0.41
N ASN A 44 8.30 2.39 1.36
CA ASN A 44 8.83 2.50 2.72
C ASN A 44 8.87 1.14 3.43
N VAL A 45 7.89 0.28 3.18
CA VAL A 45 7.86 -1.08 3.73
C VAL A 45 9.03 -1.90 3.17
N ILE A 46 9.23 -1.87 1.85
CA ILE A 46 10.29 -2.65 1.19
C ILE A 46 11.68 -2.23 1.66
N HIS A 47 11.88 -0.92 1.85
CA HIS A 47 13.19 -0.37 2.20
C HIS A 47 13.37 -0.19 3.70
N ASN A 48 12.55 -0.82 4.53
CA ASN A 48 12.62 -0.78 6.00
C ASN A 48 12.63 0.64 6.56
N ARG A 49 11.91 1.56 5.91
CA ARG A 49 11.82 2.96 6.33
C ARG A 49 10.65 3.22 7.28
N THR A 50 9.92 2.18 7.64
CA THR A 50 8.83 2.26 8.59
C THR A 50 8.92 1.09 9.56
N VAL A 51 8.37 1.27 10.76
CA VAL A 51 8.31 0.20 11.75
C VAL A 51 7.23 -0.79 11.31
N LEU A 52 7.62 -2.06 11.17
CA LEU A 52 6.70 -3.11 10.74
C LEU A 52 5.97 -3.70 11.97
N PRO A 53 4.69 -4.10 11.82
CA PRO A 53 3.86 -4.49 12.96
C PRO A 53 4.33 -5.73 13.72
N SER A 54 4.84 -6.74 13.03
CA SER A 54 5.21 -8.01 13.65
C SER A 54 6.07 -8.86 12.71
N ASP A 55 6.67 -9.91 13.27
CA ASP A 55 7.42 -10.89 12.48
C ASP A 55 6.51 -11.67 11.53
N ASP A 56 5.27 -11.94 11.93
CA ASP A 56 4.29 -12.58 11.04
C ASP A 56 3.98 -11.71 9.84
N TYR A 57 3.87 -10.40 10.03
CA TYR A 57 3.69 -9.45 8.94
C TYR A 57 4.87 -9.52 7.96
N ILE A 58 6.08 -9.54 8.47
CA ILE A 58 7.30 -9.64 7.65
C ILE A 58 7.30 -10.93 6.83
N ARG A 59 6.96 -12.05 7.45
CA ARG A 59 6.88 -13.33 6.74
C ARG A 59 5.83 -13.31 5.64
N ASN A 60 4.67 -12.72 5.89
CA ASN A 60 3.62 -12.59 4.88
C ASN A 60 4.05 -11.69 3.72
N LEU A 61 4.75 -10.59 4.01
CA LEU A 61 5.29 -9.71 2.97
C LEU A 61 6.29 -10.45 2.08
N TYR A 62 7.07 -11.33 2.66
CA TYR A 62 8.10 -12.06 1.92
C TYR A 62 7.50 -12.87 0.76
N LYS A 63 6.28 -13.37 0.92
CA LYS A 63 5.56 -14.09 -0.14
C LYS A 63 5.32 -13.23 -1.37
N TYR A 64 5.18 -11.92 -1.18
CA TYR A 64 4.86 -10.96 -2.24
C TYR A 64 6.06 -10.13 -2.68
N ARG A 65 7.27 -10.46 -2.23
CA ARG A 65 8.47 -9.63 -2.43
C ARG A 65 8.74 -9.27 -3.89
N HIS A 66 8.51 -10.19 -4.80
CA HIS A 66 8.75 -9.94 -6.22
C HIS A 66 7.73 -8.94 -6.79
N LEU A 67 6.48 -9.08 -6.40
CA LEU A 67 5.42 -8.15 -6.83
C LEU A 67 5.67 -6.76 -6.26
N LEU A 68 6.02 -6.68 -4.99
CA LEU A 68 6.30 -5.40 -4.33
C LEU A 68 7.49 -4.69 -4.99
N ARG A 69 8.54 -5.42 -5.31
CA ARG A 69 9.70 -4.86 -6.01
C ARG A 69 9.34 -4.33 -7.39
N ARG A 70 8.44 -5.02 -8.10
CA ARG A 70 7.98 -4.54 -9.41
C ARG A 70 7.29 -3.19 -9.30
N LEU A 71 6.61 -2.94 -8.20
CA LEU A 71 5.92 -1.66 -7.95
C LEU A 71 6.89 -0.52 -7.65
N THR A 72 8.11 -0.82 -7.21
CA THR A 72 9.12 0.21 -6.93
C THR A 72 9.99 0.55 -8.15
N LYS A 73 9.90 -0.21 -9.22
CA LYS A 73 10.65 0.04 -10.44
C LYS A 73 9.96 1.11 -11.28
N ARG A 74 10.73 1.74 -12.18
CA ARG A 74 10.18 2.72 -13.14
C ARG A 74 9.29 2.00 -14.15
N ARG A 75 7.99 2.08 -13.91
CA ARG A 75 6.97 1.55 -14.81
C ARG A 75 5.84 2.56 -14.88
N GLY A 76 5.09 2.54 -15.98
CA GLY A 76 3.91 3.37 -16.10
C GLY A 76 2.86 3.01 -15.06
N ARG A 77 2.01 3.99 -14.74
CA ARG A 77 0.92 3.83 -13.78
C ARG A 77 0.03 2.63 -14.12
N ASP A 78 -0.28 2.43 -15.41
CA ASP A 78 -1.17 1.36 -15.85
C ASP A 78 -0.63 -0.02 -15.49
N LYS A 79 0.68 -0.24 -15.69
CA LYS A 79 1.30 -1.52 -15.36
C LYS A 79 1.30 -1.78 -13.85
N LYS A 80 1.61 -0.76 -13.06
CA LYS A 80 1.56 -0.86 -11.59
C LYS A 80 0.15 -1.10 -11.09
N SER A 81 -0.82 -0.40 -11.66
CA SER A 81 -2.23 -0.57 -11.32
C SER A 81 -2.70 -1.99 -11.61
N GLN A 82 -2.29 -2.59 -12.72
CA GLN A 82 -2.62 -3.97 -13.05
C GLN A 82 -2.07 -4.95 -12.02
N VAL A 83 -0.83 -4.75 -11.56
CA VAL A 83 -0.24 -5.58 -10.51
C VAL A 83 -1.07 -5.48 -9.24
N LEU A 84 -1.43 -4.27 -8.84
CA LEU A 84 -2.23 -4.02 -7.64
C LEU A 84 -3.63 -4.66 -7.72
N LYS A 85 -4.24 -4.65 -8.89
CA LYS A 85 -5.58 -5.23 -9.10
C LYS A 85 -5.58 -6.75 -9.13
N ARG A 86 -4.54 -7.36 -9.73
CA ARG A 86 -4.47 -8.80 -9.94
C ARG A 86 -4.20 -9.59 -8.68
N HIS A 87 -3.47 -9.00 -7.75
CA HIS A 87 -2.94 -9.74 -6.61
C HIS A 87 -3.54 -9.19 -5.32
N GLY A 88 -4.06 -10.09 -4.50
CA GLY A 88 -4.77 -9.73 -3.27
C GLY A 88 -3.89 -9.39 -2.09
N PHE A 89 -2.73 -8.75 -2.31
CA PHE A 89 -1.80 -8.45 -1.22
C PHE A 89 -2.05 -7.09 -0.54
N ILE A 90 -2.85 -6.22 -1.14
CA ILE A 90 -3.08 -4.88 -0.59
C ILE A 90 -3.68 -4.94 0.80
N GLN A 91 -4.71 -5.74 1.01
CA GLN A 91 -5.37 -5.84 2.30
C GLN A 91 -4.44 -6.39 3.38
N PRO A 92 -3.77 -7.55 3.18
CA PRO A 92 -2.83 -8.05 4.18
C PRO A 92 -1.62 -7.12 4.39
N LEU A 93 -1.28 -6.28 3.43
CA LEU A 93 -0.22 -5.30 3.58
C LEU A 93 -0.67 -4.08 4.37
N LEU A 94 -1.80 -3.49 4.02
CA LEU A 94 -2.26 -2.23 4.61
C LEU A 94 -2.95 -2.40 5.96
N LYS A 95 -3.81 -3.39 6.11
CA LYS A 95 -4.64 -3.54 7.30
C LYS A 95 -3.85 -3.59 8.59
N PRO A 96 -2.77 -4.40 8.71
CA PRO A 96 -1.96 -4.39 9.93
C PRO A 96 -1.05 -3.17 10.03
N LEU A 97 -0.64 -2.59 8.90
CA LEU A 97 0.34 -1.51 8.85
C LEU A 97 -0.25 -0.16 9.26
N LEU A 98 -1.48 0.14 8.88
CA LEU A 98 -2.09 1.45 9.12
C LEU A 98 -2.16 1.83 10.60
N PRO A 99 -2.58 0.95 11.54
CA PRO A 99 -2.52 1.28 12.96
C PRO A 99 -1.12 1.63 13.45
N SER A 100 -0.11 0.90 12.97
CA SER A 100 1.30 1.18 13.28
C SER A 100 1.72 2.56 12.81
N LEU A 101 1.36 2.93 11.58
CA LEU A 101 1.66 4.24 11.03
C LEU A 101 0.95 5.35 11.79
N ASN A 102 -0.30 5.12 12.17
CA ASN A 102 -1.09 6.11 12.90
C ASN A 102 -0.51 6.40 14.29
N ASN A 103 0.11 5.41 14.94
CA ASN A 103 0.75 5.59 16.24
C ASN A 103 1.99 6.49 16.20
N HIS A 104 2.51 6.77 15.01
CA HIS A 104 3.67 7.65 14.79
C HIS A 104 3.28 9.00 14.21
N VAL A 105 1.99 9.33 14.24
CA VAL A 105 1.48 10.63 13.80
C VAL A 105 1.49 11.59 14.97
N ASP A 106 2.20 12.64 14.83
CA ASP A 106 2.19 13.72 15.81
C ASP A 106 1.14 14.77 15.47
#